data_e7dccab09e344e5781479a0dccca7daf
#
_entry.id   e7dccab09e344e5781479a0dccca7daf
#
_cell.length_a   1.000
_cell.length_b   1.000
_cell.length_c   1.000
_cell.angle_alpha   90.00
_cell.angle_beta   90.00
_cell.angle_gamma   90.00
#
_symmetry.space_group_name_H-M   'P 1'
#
loop_
_entity.id
_entity.type
_entity.pdbx_description
1 polymer ?
#
loop_
_entity_poly.entity_id
_entity_poly.type
_entity_poly.pdbx_seq_one_letter_code
_entity_poly.pdbx_strand_id
1 'polypeptide(L)'
;VTLRVHRHGIAPQDGQWEILVEAGMPVEAAHERLLELVPLGVPAGLRRSGQDLFDLVAGPFPSFLKAREAFPALWPRPGLLLVPAPSFQGTEPLFWASLVTPAPGILPQLRFATEIGLSRAKLSEIAIDSGAEAGINGGFFSSAGPVGTLVFRGELLHGSWGSRSALGLAAGATPLFGPGGVSLSLRHGATSFRLDRFNETPKRDETGLFLENGYLQNRHFEESADLAVVPVRAVLSGSFSLPSSEGILVGRGQAAPSLEGIASGDEVEITTRWDDSRFEGREWVLQSGPRLVENGLGVFPEESFDRDTRMKKHPRSIVGWDGTSLWWIVVDGRENSHSAGLTLPETVALAMSLGLKEALNLDGGGSSAIWWQGRLVTLPPGGKERPLPYAILFGTDSNALG
;
A
#
# COMPACT_ATOMS: atom_id res chain seq x y z
N VAL A 1 9.45 14.34 -1.34
CA VAL A 1 9.48 13.05 -0.62
C VAL A 1 10.83 12.85 0.02
N THR A 2 10.86 12.35 1.25
CA THR A 2 12.09 12.04 1.98
C THR A 2 12.11 10.55 2.30
N LEU A 3 13.19 9.87 1.95
CA LEU A 3 13.44 8.48 2.38
C LEU A 3 14.12 8.47 3.76
N ARG A 4 13.65 7.61 4.67
CA ARG A 4 14.29 7.31 5.95
C ARG A 4 14.50 5.80 6.05
N VAL A 5 15.68 5.38 6.49
CA VAL A 5 16.05 3.97 6.64
C VAL A 5 16.49 3.71 8.06
N HIS A 6 16.02 2.62 8.63
CA HIS A 6 16.28 2.25 10.02
C HIS A 6 16.65 0.79 10.15
N ARG A 7 17.56 0.50 11.06
CA ARG A 7 17.90 -0.86 11.45
C ARG A 7 17.96 -0.95 12.97
N HIS A 8 17.39 -2.01 13.52
CA HIS A 8 17.41 -2.34 14.94
C HIS A 8 17.79 -3.80 15.13
N GLY A 9 18.32 -4.13 16.28
CA GLY A 9 18.57 -5.50 16.69
C GLY A 9 19.96 -6.03 16.35
N ILE A 10 20.47 -6.84 17.27
CA ILE A 10 21.84 -7.23 17.51
C ILE A 10 22.72 -5.97 17.56
N ALA A 11 22.59 -5.22 18.68
CA ALA A 11 23.67 -4.34 19.06
C ALA A 11 24.95 -5.21 19.06
N PRO A 12 26.01 -4.81 18.38
CA PRO A 12 27.29 -5.50 18.51
C PRO A 12 27.57 -5.63 20.00
N GLN A 13 28.05 -6.80 20.45
CA GLN A 13 28.22 -7.11 21.86
C GLN A 13 29.08 -6.10 22.64
N ASP A 14 29.71 -5.16 21.95
CA ASP A 14 30.63 -4.16 22.47
C ASP A 14 30.15 -2.70 22.38
N GLY A 15 28.84 -2.46 22.19
CA GLY A 15 28.27 -1.10 22.14
C GLY A 15 28.69 -0.27 20.93
N GLN A 16 29.13 -0.90 19.87
CA GLN A 16 29.51 -0.24 18.63
C GLN A 16 28.30 0.01 17.75
N TRP A 17 28.26 1.18 17.12
CA TRP A 17 27.18 1.61 16.25
C TRP A 17 27.63 1.53 14.78
N GLU A 18 26.76 1.04 13.93
CA GLU A 18 26.96 1.05 12.48
C GLU A 18 25.86 1.89 11.81
N ILE A 19 26.22 2.57 10.75
CA ILE A 19 25.28 3.27 9.88
C ILE A 19 25.05 2.38 8.66
N LEU A 20 23.81 1.96 8.44
CA LEU A 20 23.43 1.34 7.19
C LEU A 20 23.38 2.46 6.13
N VAL A 21 24.37 2.47 5.25
CA VAL A 21 24.49 3.46 4.18
C VAL A 21 23.57 3.11 3.04
N GLU A 22 23.53 1.81 2.70
CA GLU A 22 22.71 1.30 1.61
C GLU A 22 22.43 -0.18 1.81
N ALA A 23 21.21 -0.64 1.49
CA ALA A 23 20.79 -2.01 1.72
C ALA A 23 20.51 -2.77 0.42
N GLY A 24 20.75 -4.09 0.45
CA GLY A 24 20.26 -5.00 -0.58
C GLY A 24 20.84 -4.77 -1.98
N MET A 25 22.09 -4.33 -2.10
CA MET A 25 22.73 -4.10 -3.39
C MET A 25 23.36 -5.38 -3.96
N PRO A 26 23.35 -5.55 -5.29
CA PRO A 26 24.24 -6.50 -5.94
C PRO A 26 25.72 -6.22 -5.59
N VAL A 27 26.55 -7.25 -5.59
CA VAL A 27 27.93 -7.17 -5.11
C VAL A 27 28.77 -6.12 -5.86
N GLU A 28 28.58 -5.99 -7.18
CA GLU A 28 29.30 -5.01 -8.00
C GLU A 28 28.94 -3.58 -7.62
N ALA A 29 27.64 -3.28 -7.53
CA ALA A 29 27.13 -1.98 -7.14
C ALA A 29 27.54 -1.63 -5.69
N ALA A 30 27.55 -2.63 -4.80
CA ALA A 30 27.97 -2.46 -3.42
C ALA A 30 29.47 -2.11 -3.32
N HIS A 31 30.32 -2.72 -4.15
CA HIS A 31 31.74 -2.39 -4.23
C HIS A 31 32.01 -1.00 -4.80
N GLU A 32 31.34 -0.64 -5.90
CA GLU A 32 31.46 0.72 -6.46
C GLU A 32 31.08 1.77 -5.43
N ARG A 33 29.98 1.54 -4.72
CA ARG A 33 29.50 2.46 -3.70
C ARG A 33 30.42 2.54 -2.48
N LEU A 34 31.04 1.43 -2.08
CA LEU A 34 32.05 1.40 -1.02
C LEU A 34 33.25 2.27 -1.37
N LEU A 35 33.73 2.21 -2.62
CA LEU A 35 34.88 3.00 -3.09
C LEU A 35 34.59 4.52 -3.05
N GLU A 36 33.33 4.94 -3.22
CA GLU A 36 32.94 6.35 -3.07
C GLU A 36 33.05 6.85 -1.61
N LEU A 37 32.98 5.96 -0.63
CA LEU A 37 33.09 6.32 0.80
C LEU A 37 34.54 6.40 1.30
N VAL A 38 35.47 5.73 0.64
CA VAL A 38 36.89 5.70 1.05
C VAL A 38 37.49 7.10 1.20
N PRO A 39 37.29 8.08 0.27
CA PRO A 39 37.83 9.43 0.39
C PRO A 39 37.25 10.23 1.57
N LEU A 40 36.13 9.80 2.13
CA LEU A 40 35.47 10.48 3.24
C LEU A 40 36.12 10.17 4.59
N GLY A 41 37.09 9.23 4.62
CA GLY A 41 37.82 8.84 5.83
C GLY A 41 36.93 8.14 6.88
N VAL A 42 35.75 7.65 6.48
CA VAL A 42 34.84 6.93 7.37
C VAL A 42 35.07 5.43 7.18
N PRO A 43 35.26 4.65 8.26
CA PRO A 43 35.29 3.20 8.15
C PRO A 43 33.99 2.70 7.53
N ALA A 44 34.10 1.89 6.49
CA ALA A 44 32.93 1.31 5.84
C ALA A 44 33.23 -0.11 5.35
N GLY A 45 32.20 -0.92 5.20
CA GLY A 45 32.34 -2.31 4.74
C GLY A 45 31.04 -2.84 4.16
N LEU A 46 31.15 -4.00 3.54
CA LEU A 46 30.00 -4.72 2.99
C LEU A 46 29.60 -5.85 3.94
N ARG A 47 28.32 -5.99 4.19
CA ARG A 47 27.74 -7.10 4.95
C ARG A 47 26.73 -7.82 4.09
N ARG A 48 26.87 -9.14 3.99
CA ARG A 48 25.93 -9.97 3.22
C ARG A 48 24.53 -9.89 3.85
N SER A 49 23.53 -9.51 3.06
CA SER A 49 22.13 -9.37 3.49
C SER A 49 21.18 -10.34 2.78
N GLY A 50 21.65 -11.05 1.75
CA GLY A 50 20.89 -12.04 0.98
C GLY A 50 21.80 -13.00 0.20
N GLN A 51 21.24 -13.80 -0.69
CA GLN A 51 22.01 -14.81 -1.43
C GLN A 51 23.10 -14.14 -2.30
N ASP A 52 22.78 -13.02 -2.97
CA ASP A 52 23.70 -12.22 -3.77
C ASP A 52 23.53 -10.72 -3.51
N LEU A 53 23.07 -10.36 -2.29
CA LEU A 53 22.83 -9.00 -1.88
C LEU A 53 23.70 -8.63 -0.68
N PHE A 54 24.16 -7.38 -0.70
CA PHE A 54 25.02 -6.80 0.33
C PHE A 54 24.47 -5.47 0.82
N ASP A 55 24.61 -5.26 2.12
CA ASP A 55 24.41 -3.97 2.76
C ASP A 55 25.74 -3.24 2.83
N LEU A 56 25.78 -1.97 2.44
CA LEU A 56 26.90 -1.09 2.70
C LEU A 56 26.72 -0.48 4.08
N VAL A 57 27.66 -0.74 4.98
CA VAL A 57 27.64 -0.24 6.36
C VAL A 57 28.87 0.63 6.62
N ALA A 58 28.68 1.74 7.33
CA ALA A 58 29.76 2.56 7.83
C ALA A 58 29.88 2.39 9.34
N GLY A 59 31.07 2.29 9.84
CA GLY A 59 31.39 1.99 11.24
C GLY A 59 32.43 0.88 11.35
N PRO A 60 32.64 0.34 12.57
CA PRO A 60 31.89 0.64 13.78
C PRO A 60 32.22 2.00 14.41
N PHE A 61 31.22 2.63 14.99
CA PHE A 61 31.38 3.85 15.77
C PHE A 61 31.22 3.57 17.27
N PRO A 62 32.01 4.20 18.13
CA PRO A 62 31.99 3.90 19.56
C PRO A 62 30.74 4.41 20.30
N SER A 63 29.94 5.27 19.66
CA SER A 63 28.67 5.75 20.19
C SER A 63 27.72 6.19 19.09
N PHE A 64 26.44 6.28 19.42
CA PHE A 64 25.42 6.85 18.53
C PHE A 64 25.76 8.29 18.09
N LEU A 65 26.29 9.12 18.99
CA LEU A 65 26.69 10.48 18.66
C LEU A 65 27.78 10.50 17.59
N LYS A 66 28.78 9.63 17.70
CA LYS A 66 29.85 9.51 16.70
C LYS A 66 29.33 9.01 15.34
N ALA A 67 28.40 8.05 15.35
CA ALA A 67 27.72 7.62 14.14
C ALA A 67 26.95 8.80 13.50
N ARG A 68 26.21 9.56 14.29
CA ARG A 68 25.44 10.73 13.85
C ARG A 68 26.34 11.86 13.29
N GLU A 69 27.50 12.10 13.89
CA GLU A 69 28.47 13.10 13.42
C GLU A 69 29.05 12.74 12.04
N ALA A 70 29.27 11.45 11.78
CA ALA A 70 29.76 10.96 10.49
C ALA A 70 28.67 10.96 9.39
N PHE A 71 27.42 11.01 9.76
CA PHE A 71 26.28 10.86 8.86
C PHE A 71 26.20 11.88 7.72
N PRO A 72 26.39 13.20 7.93
CA PRO A 72 26.34 14.19 6.84
C PRO A 72 27.39 13.97 5.76
N ALA A 73 28.56 13.44 6.11
CA ALA A 73 29.63 13.15 5.15
C ALA A 73 29.30 11.92 4.30
N LEU A 74 28.57 10.96 4.85
CA LEU A 74 28.16 9.73 4.18
C LEU A 74 26.99 9.96 3.21
N TRP A 75 26.25 11.04 3.38
CA TRP A 75 25.00 11.29 2.66
C TRP A 75 24.88 12.71 2.14
N PRO A 76 25.49 13.04 1.02
CA PRO A 76 25.39 14.38 0.43
C PRO A 76 24.03 14.69 -0.23
N ARG A 77 23.09 13.73 -0.28
CA ARG A 77 21.78 13.92 -0.93
C ARG A 77 20.74 14.42 0.07
N PRO A 78 20.04 15.54 -0.20
CA PRO A 78 18.92 15.98 0.63
C PRO A 78 17.82 14.91 0.59
N GLY A 79 17.28 14.59 1.75
CA GLY A 79 16.13 13.67 1.87
C GLY A 79 16.38 12.31 2.50
N LEU A 80 17.62 11.94 2.78
CA LEU A 80 17.90 10.72 3.52
C LEU A 80 18.26 11.05 4.99
N LEU A 81 17.49 10.48 5.89
CA LEU A 81 17.73 10.64 7.32
C LEU A 81 17.83 9.25 7.97
N LEU A 82 18.95 8.96 8.62
CA LEU A 82 19.04 7.81 9.52
C LEU A 82 18.53 8.26 10.89
N VAL A 83 17.45 7.67 11.36
CA VAL A 83 16.87 7.95 12.67
C VAL A 83 17.07 6.69 13.54
N PRO A 84 17.53 6.82 14.80
CA PRO A 84 17.62 5.67 15.68
C PRO A 84 16.26 5.00 15.77
N ALA A 85 16.22 3.69 15.63
CA ALA A 85 15.00 2.95 15.95
C ALA A 85 14.68 3.18 17.42
N PRO A 86 13.42 3.42 17.77
CA PRO A 86 13.00 3.46 19.15
C PRO A 86 13.40 2.13 19.81
N SER A 87 13.62 2.16 21.12
CA SER A 87 14.05 1.00 21.91
C SER A 87 13.02 -0.13 21.83
N PHE A 88 13.08 -0.90 20.76
CA PHE A 88 12.39 -2.16 20.64
C PHE A 88 13.10 -3.13 21.59
N GLN A 89 12.41 -3.67 22.58
CA GLN A 89 12.93 -4.68 23.51
C GLN A 89 12.98 -6.07 22.84
N GLY A 90 13.63 -6.16 21.67
CA GLY A 90 13.76 -7.41 20.94
C GLY A 90 15.22 -7.65 20.54
N THR A 91 15.69 -8.87 20.73
CA THR A 91 17.03 -9.31 20.29
C THR A 91 17.11 -9.65 18.81
N GLU A 92 15.98 -9.70 18.13
CA GLU A 92 15.90 -10.08 16.71
C GLU A 92 16.19 -8.88 15.81
N PRO A 93 16.90 -9.10 14.67
CA PRO A 93 17.18 -8.04 13.74
C PRO A 93 15.89 -7.50 13.10
N LEU A 94 15.82 -6.18 12.97
CA LEU A 94 14.71 -5.49 12.36
C LEU A 94 15.24 -4.41 11.42
N PHE A 95 14.79 -4.45 10.17
CA PHE A 95 15.04 -3.42 9.17
C PHE A 95 13.70 -2.84 8.71
N TRP A 96 13.63 -1.53 8.60
CA TRP A 96 12.51 -0.85 7.99
C TRP A 96 12.93 0.46 7.34
N ALA A 97 12.15 0.87 6.34
CA ALA A 97 12.33 2.13 5.63
C ALA A 97 11.00 2.86 5.52
N SER A 98 11.05 4.17 5.38
CA SER A 98 9.86 4.99 5.16
C SER A 98 10.08 6.08 4.13
N LEU A 99 9.05 6.33 3.33
CA LEU A 99 8.90 7.53 2.54
C LEU A 99 8.07 8.53 3.36
N VAL A 100 8.57 9.75 3.53
CA VAL A 100 7.87 10.79 4.29
C VAL A 100 7.50 11.91 3.35
N THR A 101 6.22 12.23 3.28
CA THR A 101 5.68 13.30 2.45
C THR A 101 5.05 14.37 3.33
N PRO A 102 5.43 15.66 3.19
CA PRO A 102 4.69 16.71 3.87
C PRO A 102 3.25 16.74 3.33
N ALA A 103 2.27 16.78 4.22
CA ALA A 103 0.90 16.99 3.83
C ALA A 103 0.51 18.46 4.12
N PRO A 104 -0.41 19.02 3.36
CA PRO A 104 -1.28 18.41 2.36
C PRO A 104 -0.82 18.57 0.90
N GLY A 105 0.48 18.66 0.62
CA GLY A 105 0.98 19.21 -0.64
C GLY A 105 1.00 18.23 -1.83
N ILE A 106 1.32 16.96 -1.63
CA ILE A 106 1.50 16.01 -2.75
C ILE A 106 0.63 14.78 -2.53
N LEU A 107 -0.41 14.64 -3.35
CA LEU A 107 -1.17 13.41 -3.42
C LEU A 107 -0.35 12.33 -4.15
N PRO A 108 -0.31 11.10 -3.64
CA PRO A 108 0.33 10.00 -4.33
C PRO A 108 -0.42 9.68 -5.63
N GLN A 109 0.31 9.13 -6.59
CA GLN A 109 -0.27 8.60 -7.80
C GLN A 109 -0.51 7.11 -7.63
N LEU A 110 -1.69 6.63 -8.05
CA LEU A 110 -1.96 5.21 -8.18
C LEU A 110 -1.59 4.78 -9.60
N ARG A 111 -0.79 3.73 -9.73
CA ARG A 111 -0.46 3.15 -11.02
C ARG A 111 -0.76 1.66 -11.01
N PHE A 112 -1.61 1.25 -11.95
CA PHE A 112 -1.87 -0.15 -12.22
C PHE A 112 -0.73 -0.74 -13.05
N ALA A 113 -0.52 -2.04 -12.93
CA ALA A 113 0.48 -2.78 -13.71
C ALA A 113 0.18 -2.74 -15.22
N THR A 114 -1.10 -2.59 -15.57
CA THR A 114 -1.58 -2.28 -16.92
C THR A 114 -2.83 -1.43 -16.79
N GLU A 115 -3.26 -0.82 -17.90
CA GLU A 115 -4.48 -0.01 -17.97
C GLU A 115 -5.75 -0.76 -17.51
N ILE A 116 -5.75 -2.08 -17.55
CA ILE A 116 -6.93 -2.92 -17.29
C ILE A 116 -6.95 -3.51 -15.86
N GLY A 117 -5.92 -3.29 -15.03
CA GLY A 117 -5.91 -3.70 -13.61
C GLY A 117 -5.88 -5.22 -13.34
N LEU A 118 -5.87 -6.07 -14.35
CA LEU A 118 -5.88 -7.54 -14.22
C LEU A 118 -4.49 -8.15 -14.26
N SER A 119 -3.53 -7.50 -14.89
CA SER A 119 -2.15 -7.94 -14.89
C SER A 119 -1.43 -7.47 -13.63
N ARG A 120 -0.28 -8.04 -13.40
CA ARG A 120 0.58 -7.72 -12.26
C ARG A 120 2.00 -7.49 -12.74
N ALA A 121 2.65 -6.50 -12.13
CA ALA A 121 4.06 -6.21 -12.34
C ALA A 121 4.75 -5.96 -11.01
N LYS A 122 6.05 -6.03 -10.96
CA LYS A 122 6.81 -5.70 -9.78
C LYS A 122 6.72 -4.20 -9.50
N LEU A 123 6.86 -3.80 -8.23
CA LEU A 123 6.93 -2.38 -7.88
C LEU A 123 8.02 -1.66 -8.69
N SER A 124 9.19 -2.29 -8.84
CA SER A 124 10.30 -1.74 -9.62
C SER A 124 9.93 -1.51 -11.09
N GLU A 125 9.22 -2.43 -11.73
CA GLU A 125 8.75 -2.32 -13.10
C GLU A 125 7.74 -1.17 -13.25
N ILE A 126 6.71 -1.14 -12.39
CA ILE A 126 5.69 -0.09 -12.38
C ILE A 126 6.32 1.30 -12.17
N ALA A 127 7.28 1.40 -11.25
CA ALA A 127 7.95 2.67 -10.92
C ALA A 127 8.83 3.16 -12.07
N ILE A 128 9.60 2.27 -12.71
CA ILE A 128 10.44 2.60 -13.86
C ILE A 128 9.56 3.07 -15.04
N ASP A 129 8.53 2.31 -15.38
CA ASP A 129 7.63 2.61 -16.51
C ASP A 129 6.87 3.94 -16.30
N SER A 130 6.68 4.33 -15.05
CA SER A 130 6.01 5.58 -14.68
C SER A 130 6.96 6.76 -14.47
N GLY A 131 8.27 6.57 -14.58
CA GLY A 131 9.27 7.59 -14.25
C GLY A 131 9.21 8.03 -12.79
N ALA A 132 8.77 7.17 -11.87
CA ALA A 132 8.54 7.55 -10.49
C ALA A 132 9.86 7.71 -9.70
N GLU A 133 9.95 8.77 -8.92
CA GLU A 133 11.06 9.02 -7.99
C GLU A 133 11.03 8.08 -6.79
N ALA A 134 9.82 7.80 -6.30
CA ALA A 134 9.59 6.91 -5.16
C ALA A 134 8.30 6.12 -5.32
N GLY A 135 8.20 4.99 -4.62
CA GLY A 135 7.00 4.17 -4.62
C GLY A 135 6.95 3.16 -3.49
N ILE A 136 5.75 2.71 -3.20
CA ILE A 136 5.45 1.66 -2.23
C ILE A 136 4.34 0.76 -2.80
N ASN A 137 4.26 -0.46 -2.32
CA ASN A 137 3.14 -1.34 -2.64
C ASN A 137 1.79 -0.77 -2.20
N GLY A 138 0.73 -1.20 -2.85
CA GLY A 138 -0.65 -0.80 -2.52
C GLY A 138 -1.28 -1.57 -1.35
N GLY A 139 -2.60 -1.53 -1.29
CA GLY A 139 -3.43 -2.31 -0.37
C GLY A 139 -3.58 -3.76 -0.81
N PHE A 140 -4.50 -4.47 -0.18
CA PHE A 140 -4.77 -5.88 -0.43
C PHE A 140 -5.27 -6.12 -1.86
N PHE A 141 -4.99 -7.32 -2.35
CA PHE A 141 -5.46 -7.78 -3.66
C PHE A 141 -5.69 -9.29 -3.70
N SER A 142 -6.48 -9.72 -4.65
CA SER A 142 -6.77 -11.12 -4.98
C SER A 142 -6.40 -11.42 -6.43
N SER A 143 -6.63 -12.65 -6.88
CA SER A 143 -6.50 -12.99 -8.31
C SER A 143 -7.40 -12.12 -9.20
N ALA A 144 -8.46 -11.56 -8.63
CA ALA A 144 -9.45 -10.75 -9.34
C ALA A 144 -9.12 -9.23 -9.37
N GLY A 145 -8.03 -8.79 -8.75
CA GLY A 145 -7.66 -7.37 -8.71
C GLY A 145 -7.56 -6.82 -7.28
N PRO A 146 -7.67 -5.50 -7.09
CA PRO A 146 -7.71 -4.85 -5.78
C PRO A 146 -8.79 -5.45 -4.88
N VAL A 147 -8.62 -5.34 -3.56
CA VAL A 147 -9.60 -5.74 -2.56
C VAL A 147 -9.89 -4.54 -1.65
N GLY A 148 -11.18 -4.20 -1.50
CA GLY A 148 -11.63 -3.07 -0.71
C GLY A 148 -11.87 -1.80 -1.52
N THR A 149 -12.49 -0.82 -0.89
CA THR A 149 -12.82 0.47 -1.52
C THR A 149 -11.57 1.14 -2.06
N LEU A 150 -11.62 1.48 -3.33
CA LEU A 150 -10.57 2.18 -4.02
C LEU A 150 -11.16 3.34 -4.82
N VAL A 151 -10.79 4.57 -4.44
CA VAL A 151 -11.10 5.79 -5.20
C VAL A 151 -9.78 6.43 -5.61
N PHE A 152 -9.68 6.83 -6.85
CA PHE A 152 -8.54 7.56 -7.37
C PHE A 152 -8.98 8.69 -8.29
N ARG A 153 -8.53 9.92 -8.01
CA ARG A 153 -8.91 11.14 -8.73
C ARG A 153 -10.44 11.38 -8.76
N GLY A 154 -11.14 10.99 -7.69
CA GLY A 154 -12.59 11.10 -7.62
C GLY A 154 -13.35 10.00 -8.37
N GLU A 155 -12.68 9.03 -8.95
CA GLU A 155 -13.32 7.86 -9.57
C GLU A 155 -13.38 6.69 -8.60
N LEU A 156 -14.57 6.12 -8.41
CA LEU A 156 -14.77 4.89 -7.64
C LEU A 156 -14.37 3.69 -8.50
N LEU A 157 -13.18 3.14 -8.22
CA LEU A 157 -12.60 2.04 -9.01
C LEU A 157 -13.02 0.66 -8.51
N HIS A 158 -13.22 0.51 -7.20
CA HIS A 158 -13.54 -0.77 -6.57
C HIS A 158 -14.42 -0.57 -5.33
N GLY A 159 -15.34 -1.49 -5.10
CA GLY A 159 -16.24 -1.52 -3.94
C GLY A 159 -15.56 -1.99 -2.66
N SER A 160 -16.29 -1.92 -1.55
CA SER A 160 -15.76 -2.25 -0.24
C SER A 160 -15.63 -3.75 0.01
N TRP A 161 -14.67 -4.10 0.87
CA TRP A 161 -14.51 -5.43 1.41
C TRP A 161 -14.75 -5.40 2.93
N GLY A 162 -15.95 -5.76 3.35
CA GLY A 162 -16.32 -5.72 4.77
C GLY A 162 -16.15 -4.32 5.39
N SER A 163 -16.08 -4.28 6.71
CA SER A 163 -15.97 -3.06 7.51
C SER A 163 -14.52 -2.70 7.85
N ARG A 164 -13.62 -2.73 6.86
CA ARG A 164 -12.21 -2.39 7.07
C ARG A 164 -11.99 -0.90 7.08
N SER A 165 -10.94 -0.49 7.78
CA SER A 165 -10.49 0.90 7.79
C SER A 165 -9.86 1.32 6.45
N ALA A 166 -9.90 2.62 6.19
CA ALA A 166 -9.33 3.22 4.98
C ALA A 166 -8.54 4.49 5.30
N LEU A 167 -7.70 4.87 4.36
CA LEU A 167 -7.10 6.19 4.23
C LEU A 167 -7.87 6.97 3.16
N GLY A 168 -8.25 8.22 3.47
CA GLY A 168 -8.79 9.18 2.51
C GLY A 168 -7.91 10.42 2.39
N LEU A 169 -7.59 10.81 1.15
CA LEU A 169 -6.80 11.99 0.85
C LEU A 169 -7.56 12.93 -0.07
N ALA A 170 -7.33 14.23 0.11
CA ALA A 170 -7.74 15.26 -0.83
C ALA A 170 -6.73 16.40 -0.78
N ALA A 171 -6.54 17.11 -1.88
CA ALA A 171 -5.61 18.23 -1.97
C ALA A 171 -5.97 19.30 -0.92
N GLY A 172 -4.97 19.76 -0.18
CA GLY A 172 -5.16 20.78 0.87
C GLY A 172 -5.90 20.32 2.12
N ALA A 173 -6.31 19.07 2.24
CA ALA A 173 -7.06 18.54 3.38
C ALA A 173 -6.22 17.62 4.27
N THR A 174 -6.54 17.60 5.56
CA THR A 174 -5.93 16.63 6.50
C THR A 174 -6.29 15.20 6.07
N PRO A 175 -5.32 14.27 6.08
CA PRO A 175 -5.58 12.86 5.86
C PRO A 175 -6.67 12.33 6.79
N LEU A 176 -7.56 11.53 6.25
CA LEU A 176 -8.66 10.90 6.98
C LEU A 176 -8.37 9.42 7.18
N PHE A 177 -8.48 8.95 8.40
CA PHE A 177 -8.42 7.53 8.73
C PHE A 177 -9.73 7.13 9.42
N GLY A 178 -10.33 6.03 9.01
CA GLY A 178 -11.61 5.61 9.58
C GLY A 178 -12.23 4.42 8.84
N PRO A 179 -13.47 4.03 9.21
CA PRO A 179 -14.21 2.99 8.51
C PRO A 179 -14.43 3.36 7.04
N GLY A 180 -13.81 2.61 6.12
CA GLY A 180 -13.77 2.95 4.70
C GLY A 180 -14.75 2.15 3.83
N GLY A 181 -15.77 1.56 4.43
CA GLY A 181 -16.79 0.82 3.69
C GLY A 181 -17.69 1.75 2.89
N VAL A 182 -18.04 1.34 1.68
CA VAL A 182 -19.03 1.98 0.82
C VAL A 182 -20.06 0.96 0.37
N SER A 183 -21.33 1.23 0.63
CA SER A 183 -22.45 0.44 0.10
C SER A 183 -22.99 1.12 -1.15
N LEU A 184 -23.25 0.34 -2.18
CA LEU A 184 -23.82 0.83 -3.43
C LEU A 184 -25.25 0.31 -3.58
N SER A 185 -26.12 1.19 -4.08
CA SER A 185 -27.47 0.80 -4.49
C SER A 185 -27.70 1.22 -5.93
N LEU A 186 -28.39 0.36 -6.67
CA LEU A 186 -28.80 0.60 -8.04
C LEU A 186 -30.26 0.98 -8.05
N ARG A 187 -30.63 2.02 -8.82
CA ARG A 187 -32.01 2.40 -9.09
C ARG A 187 -32.31 2.32 -10.59
N HIS A 188 -33.41 1.66 -10.92
CA HIS A 188 -33.97 1.64 -12.28
C HIS A 188 -35.48 1.96 -12.19
N GLY A 189 -35.90 3.08 -12.74
CA GLY A 189 -37.24 3.59 -12.57
C GLY A 189 -37.63 3.79 -11.09
N ALA A 190 -38.69 3.11 -10.65
CA ALA A 190 -39.16 3.16 -9.27
C ALA A 190 -38.53 2.08 -8.37
N THR A 191 -37.76 1.17 -8.92
CA THR A 191 -37.18 0.04 -8.19
C THR A 191 -35.75 0.33 -7.77
N SER A 192 -35.38 -0.06 -6.56
CA SER A 192 -34.02 0.07 -6.04
C SER A 192 -33.53 -1.25 -5.49
N PHE A 193 -32.28 -1.57 -5.79
CA PHE A 193 -31.59 -2.79 -5.37
C PHE A 193 -30.28 -2.44 -4.69
N ARG A 194 -29.88 -3.20 -3.69
CA ARG A 194 -28.52 -3.14 -3.14
C ARG A 194 -27.58 -3.94 -4.05
N LEU A 195 -26.44 -3.37 -4.38
CA LEU A 195 -25.35 -4.08 -5.02
C LEU A 195 -24.50 -4.80 -3.96
N ASP A 196 -24.26 -6.09 -4.16
CA ASP A 196 -23.41 -6.86 -3.25
C ASP A 196 -21.93 -6.64 -3.54
N ARG A 197 -21.58 -6.43 -4.83
CA ARG A 197 -20.21 -6.16 -5.25
C ARG A 197 -20.15 -5.15 -6.38
N PHE A 198 -19.06 -4.41 -6.43
CA PHE A 198 -18.73 -3.47 -7.49
C PHE A 198 -17.28 -3.67 -7.96
N ASN A 199 -17.11 -3.94 -9.25
CA ASN A 199 -15.83 -4.26 -9.89
C ASN A 199 -15.08 -5.43 -9.23
N GLU A 200 -15.80 -6.37 -8.68
CA GLU A 200 -15.28 -7.59 -8.09
C GLU A 200 -16.00 -8.80 -8.65
N THR A 201 -15.25 -9.79 -9.17
CA THR A 201 -15.87 -11.01 -9.70
C THR A 201 -16.52 -11.81 -8.58
N PRO A 202 -17.80 -12.14 -8.71
CA PRO A 202 -18.45 -13.04 -7.78
C PRO A 202 -17.79 -14.43 -7.81
N LYS A 203 -17.68 -15.06 -6.66
CA LYS A 203 -17.23 -16.44 -6.56
C LYS A 203 -18.26 -17.35 -7.26
N ARG A 204 -17.83 -18.55 -7.70
CA ARG A 204 -18.68 -19.49 -8.45
C ARG A 204 -20.01 -19.79 -7.76
N ASP A 205 -20.02 -19.84 -6.42
CA ASP A 205 -21.19 -20.19 -5.61
C ASP A 205 -21.81 -18.96 -4.90
N GLU A 206 -21.38 -17.76 -5.24
CA GLU A 206 -21.87 -16.54 -4.62
C GLU A 206 -23.17 -16.08 -5.28
N THR A 207 -24.22 -15.97 -4.49
CA THR A 207 -25.52 -15.41 -4.89
C THR A 207 -25.53 -13.91 -4.61
N GLY A 208 -26.01 -13.09 -5.55
CA GLY A 208 -26.08 -11.65 -5.35
C GLY A 208 -26.25 -10.86 -6.63
N LEU A 209 -26.30 -9.53 -6.46
CA LEU A 209 -26.35 -8.55 -7.55
C LEU A 209 -25.01 -7.82 -7.61
N PHE A 210 -24.37 -7.85 -8.77
CA PHE A 210 -23.04 -7.34 -9.01
C PHE A 210 -23.09 -6.33 -10.16
N LEU A 211 -22.23 -5.28 -10.08
CA LEU A 211 -21.99 -4.35 -11.18
C LEU A 211 -20.52 -4.36 -11.52
N GLU A 212 -20.21 -4.62 -12.77
CA GLU A 212 -18.87 -4.46 -13.35
C GLU A 212 -18.85 -3.25 -14.26
N ASN A 213 -17.86 -2.37 -14.06
CA ASN A 213 -17.76 -1.09 -14.76
C ASN A 213 -16.29 -0.78 -15.09
N GLY A 214 -16.00 -0.58 -16.35
CA GLY A 214 -14.72 -0.09 -16.87
C GLY A 214 -13.55 -1.07 -16.86
N TYR A 215 -13.12 -1.51 -15.69
CA TYR A 215 -11.88 -2.31 -15.55
C TYR A 215 -11.99 -3.77 -15.98
N LEU A 216 -13.21 -4.30 -16.12
CA LEU A 216 -13.45 -5.73 -16.19
C LEU A 216 -14.26 -6.15 -17.42
N GLN A 217 -14.34 -5.28 -18.44
CA GLN A 217 -15.17 -5.47 -19.64
C GLN A 217 -14.87 -6.75 -20.44
N ASN A 218 -13.75 -7.42 -20.20
CA ASN A 218 -13.36 -8.65 -20.92
C ASN A 218 -13.64 -9.94 -20.13
N ARG A 219 -14.47 -9.90 -19.09
CA ARG A 219 -14.81 -11.13 -18.35
C ARG A 219 -15.87 -11.93 -19.07
N HIS A 220 -15.58 -13.18 -19.28
CA HIS A 220 -16.56 -14.17 -19.65
C HIS A 220 -17.24 -14.70 -18.39
N PHE A 221 -18.54 -14.50 -18.29
CA PHE A 221 -19.36 -15.19 -17.30
C PHE A 221 -19.74 -16.55 -17.88
N GLU A 222 -19.46 -17.63 -17.15
CA GLU A 222 -19.95 -18.95 -17.52
C GLU A 222 -21.48 -18.93 -17.44
N GLU A 223 -22.16 -19.16 -18.55
CA GLU A 223 -23.61 -19.23 -18.58
C GLU A 223 -24.11 -20.35 -17.65
N SER A 224 -25.07 -20.02 -16.78
CA SER A 224 -25.76 -20.97 -15.92
C SER A 224 -27.23 -20.57 -15.84
N ALA A 225 -28.10 -21.54 -15.53
CA ALA A 225 -29.56 -21.32 -15.48
C ALA A 225 -29.99 -20.30 -14.41
N ASP A 226 -29.11 -20.00 -13.45
CA ASP A 226 -29.29 -19.05 -12.36
C ASP A 226 -28.52 -17.74 -12.53
N LEU A 227 -28.05 -17.45 -13.75
CA LEU A 227 -27.26 -16.26 -14.09
C LEU A 227 -28.05 -15.40 -15.07
N ALA A 228 -28.27 -14.13 -14.68
CA ALA A 228 -28.74 -13.07 -15.57
C ALA A 228 -27.62 -12.04 -15.78
N VAL A 229 -27.38 -11.66 -17.04
CA VAL A 229 -26.35 -10.67 -17.40
C VAL A 229 -26.99 -9.61 -18.29
N VAL A 230 -26.92 -8.34 -17.87
CA VAL A 230 -27.55 -7.23 -18.59
C VAL A 230 -26.53 -6.09 -18.75
N PRO A 231 -26.10 -5.76 -19.98
CA PRO A 231 -25.37 -4.54 -20.26
C PRO A 231 -26.22 -3.31 -19.97
N VAL A 232 -25.67 -2.34 -19.24
CA VAL A 232 -26.39 -1.12 -18.83
C VAL A 232 -25.52 0.13 -19.00
N ARG A 233 -26.18 1.27 -18.97
CA ARG A 233 -25.54 2.56 -18.81
C ARG A 233 -25.61 2.95 -17.34
N ALA A 234 -24.46 2.94 -16.65
CA ALA A 234 -24.38 3.26 -15.23
C ALA A 234 -24.04 4.74 -15.02
N VAL A 235 -24.82 5.43 -14.21
CA VAL A 235 -24.61 6.81 -13.80
C VAL A 235 -24.52 6.87 -12.29
N LEU A 236 -23.41 7.39 -11.77
CA LEU A 236 -23.22 7.54 -10.32
C LEU A 236 -23.75 8.90 -9.87
N SER A 237 -24.67 8.89 -8.93
CA SER A 237 -25.13 10.10 -8.24
C SER A 237 -24.30 10.33 -6.98
N GLY A 238 -23.68 11.52 -6.87
CA GLY A 238 -22.86 11.89 -5.72
C GLY A 238 -21.58 12.58 -6.10
N SER A 239 -20.61 12.56 -5.18
CA SER A 239 -19.34 13.30 -5.32
C SER A 239 -18.26 12.57 -6.10
N PHE A 240 -18.54 11.36 -6.58
CA PHE A 240 -17.60 10.53 -7.35
C PHE A 240 -18.08 10.30 -8.76
N SER A 241 -17.17 9.88 -9.64
CA SER A 241 -17.49 9.36 -10.96
C SER A 241 -17.26 7.84 -11.03
N LEU A 242 -17.77 7.22 -12.07
CA LEU A 242 -17.42 5.85 -12.46
C LEU A 242 -16.34 5.89 -13.54
N PRO A 243 -15.48 4.86 -13.64
CA PRO A 243 -14.47 4.75 -14.70
C PRO A 243 -15.06 4.75 -16.10
N SER A 244 -16.29 4.28 -16.25
CA SER A 244 -17.01 4.23 -17.53
C SER A 244 -18.50 4.49 -17.28
N SER A 245 -19.19 5.03 -18.29
CA SER A 245 -20.66 5.04 -18.32
C SER A 245 -21.27 3.69 -18.71
N GLU A 246 -20.45 2.77 -19.25
CA GLU A 246 -20.91 1.42 -19.61
C GLU A 246 -20.63 0.47 -18.43
N GLY A 247 -21.59 -0.40 -18.16
CA GLY A 247 -21.50 -1.39 -17.11
C GLY A 247 -22.22 -2.70 -17.48
N ILE A 248 -21.89 -3.74 -16.75
CA ILE A 248 -22.54 -5.03 -16.86
C ILE A 248 -23.14 -5.39 -15.50
N LEU A 249 -24.46 -5.49 -15.44
CA LEU A 249 -25.16 -6.02 -14.29
C LEU A 249 -25.19 -7.55 -14.35
N VAL A 250 -24.85 -8.16 -13.24
CA VAL A 250 -24.83 -9.61 -13.10
C VAL A 250 -25.69 -9.99 -11.89
N GLY A 251 -26.80 -10.66 -12.13
CA GLY A 251 -27.62 -11.27 -11.08
C GLY A 251 -27.39 -12.78 -11.04
N ARG A 252 -27.09 -13.33 -9.86
CA ARG A 252 -26.87 -14.77 -9.69
C ARG A 252 -27.75 -15.36 -8.59
N GLY A 253 -28.25 -16.56 -8.82
CA GLY A 253 -29.10 -17.28 -7.90
C GLY A 253 -30.42 -16.52 -7.64
N GLN A 254 -30.75 -16.30 -6.38
CA GLN A 254 -31.97 -15.57 -6.00
C GLN A 254 -31.99 -14.09 -6.45
N ALA A 255 -30.86 -13.52 -6.84
CA ALA A 255 -30.79 -12.16 -7.35
C ALA A 255 -31.00 -12.06 -8.87
N ALA A 256 -30.94 -13.16 -9.63
CA ALA A 256 -31.14 -13.13 -11.08
C ALA A 256 -32.49 -12.55 -11.49
N PRO A 257 -33.63 -12.90 -10.85
CA PRO A 257 -34.93 -12.32 -11.16
C PRO A 257 -35.02 -10.80 -10.89
N SER A 258 -34.12 -10.23 -10.07
CA SER A 258 -34.09 -8.78 -9.82
C SER A 258 -33.74 -7.97 -11.07
N LEU A 259 -33.16 -8.59 -12.09
CA LEU A 259 -32.84 -7.96 -13.37
C LEU A 259 -33.98 -8.04 -14.38
N GLU A 260 -35.09 -8.74 -14.08
CA GLU A 260 -36.27 -8.74 -14.91
C GLU A 260 -36.82 -7.32 -15.08
N GLY A 261 -37.02 -6.91 -16.33
CA GLY A 261 -37.47 -5.54 -16.66
C GLY A 261 -36.37 -4.51 -16.84
N ILE A 262 -35.10 -4.88 -16.67
CA ILE A 262 -33.96 -4.05 -17.08
C ILE A 262 -33.52 -4.54 -18.47
N ALA A 263 -33.65 -3.69 -19.47
CA ALA A 263 -33.23 -4.02 -20.83
C ALA A 263 -31.75 -3.67 -21.07
N SER A 264 -31.16 -4.33 -22.08
CA SER A 264 -29.81 -3.98 -22.50
C SER A 264 -29.74 -2.54 -22.98
N GLY A 265 -28.82 -1.77 -22.44
CA GLY A 265 -28.61 -0.34 -22.71
C GLY A 265 -29.44 0.62 -21.85
N ASP A 266 -30.29 0.10 -20.97
CA ASP A 266 -31.02 0.94 -20.02
C ASP A 266 -30.06 1.73 -19.11
N GLU A 267 -30.47 2.95 -18.74
CA GLU A 267 -29.78 3.76 -17.78
C GLU A 267 -30.16 3.37 -16.35
N VAL A 268 -29.16 3.09 -15.54
CA VAL A 268 -29.31 2.79 -14.12
C VAL A 268 -28.55 3.80 -13.28
N GLU A 269 -29.18 4.30 -12.24
CA GLU A 269 -28.56 5.22 -11.31
C GLU A 269 -27.92 4.44 -10.16
N ILE A 270 -26.64 4.73 -9.90
CA ILE A 270 -25.90 4.17 -8.77
C ILE A 270 -25.81 5.25 -7.70
N THR A 271 -26.10 4.88 -6.47
CA THR A 271 -25.93 5.74 -5.29
C THR A 271 -24.97 5.09 -4.31
N THR A 272 -24.17 5.90 -3.64
CA THR A 272 -23.21 5.45 -2.61
C THR A 272 -23.69 5.87 -1.22
N ARG A 273 -23.39 5.01 -0.24
CA ARG A 273 -23.52 5.33 1.18
C ARG A 273 -22.27 4.85 1.90
N TRP A 274 -21.52 5.79 2.45
CA TRP A 274 -20.29 5.54 3.19
C TRP A 274 -20.57 5.17 4.65
N ASP A 275 -19.77 4.28 5.23
CA ASP A 275 -19.79 3.98 6.67
C ASP A 275 -19.38 5.21 7.49
N ASP A 276 -18.43 5.98 6.96
CA ASP A 276 -18.05 7.31 7.46
C ASP A 276 -18.21 8.32 6.33
N SER A 277 -19.21 9.20 6.46
CA SER A 277 -19.54 10.20 5.42
C SER A 277 -18.42 11.20 5.13
N ARG A 278 -17.40 11.31 6.00
CA ARG A 278 -16.23 12.16 5.76
C ARG A 278 -15.35 11.68 4.60
N PHE A 279 -15.53 10.45 4.15
CA PHE A 279 -14.88 9.94 2.93
C PHE A 279 -15.54 10.45 1.64
N GLU A 280 -16.78 10.91 1.73
CA GLU A 280 -17.47 11.44 0.56
C GLU A 280 -16.74 12.66 -0.01
N GLY A 281 -16.50 12.67 -1.33
CA GLY A 281 -15.74 13.70 -2.01
C GLY A 281 -14.23 13.67 -1.83
N ARG A 282 -13.65 12.65 -1.17
CA ARG A 282 -12.20 12.48 -1.14
C ARG A 282 -11.68 12.04 -2.51
N GLU A 283 -10.68 12.72 -3.02
CA GLU A 283 -10.09 12.44 -4.32
C GLU A 283 -9.39 11.08 -4.37
N TRP A 284 -8.98 10.57 -3.21
CA TRP A 284 -8.25 9.33 -3.07
C TRP A 284 -8.71 8.59 -1.81
N VAL A 285 -9.16 7.35 -1.97
CA VAL A 285 -9.54 6.47 -0.84
C VAL A 285 -8.94 5.10 -1.07
N LEU A 286 -8.27 4.58 -0.05
CA LEU A 286 -7.72 3.23 -0.03
C LEU A 286 -8.19 2.50 1.22
N GLN A 287 -9.12 1.56 1.06
CA GLN A 287 -9.47 0.63 2.12
C GLN A 287 -8.39 -0.45 2.25
N SER A 288 -7.93 -0.68 3.47
CA SER A 288 -6.90 -1.68 3.77
C SER A 288 -7.12 -2.24 5.19
N GLY A 289 -6.26 -1.96 6.15
CA GLY A 289 -6.45 -2.35 7.55
C GLY A 289 -5.54 -3.48 8.05
N PRO A 290 -5.62 -3.77 9.33
CA PRO A 290 -6.42 -3.05 10.33
C PRO A 290 -5.85 -1.66 10.63
N ARG A 291 -6.68 -0.79 11.25
CA ARG A 291 -6.19 0.44 11.86
C ARG A 291 -5.24 0.10 13.00
N LEU A 292 -4.13 0.77 13.08
CA LEU A 292 -3.05 0.49 14.05
C LEU A 292 -2.99 1.53 15.15
N VAL A 293 -3.18 2.81 14.77
CA VAL A 293 -3.15 3.94 15.70
C VAL A 293 -4.32 4.86 15.41
N GLU A 294 -4.96 5.34 16.47
CA GLU A 294 -6.03 6.32 16.47
C GLU A 294 -5.77 7.39 17.51
N ASN A 295 -5.69 8.66 17.09
CA ASN A 295 -5.40 9.78 17.99
C ASN A 295 -4.13 9.59 18.86
N GLY A 296 -3.11 8.94 18.32
CA GLY A 296 -1.86 8.62 19.02
C GLY A 296 -1.91 7.41 19.95
N LEU A 297 -3.04 6.73 20.03
CA LEU A 297 -3.23 5.53 20.82
C LEU A 297 -3.26 4.29 19.93
N GLY A 298 -2.58 3.23 20.38
CA GLY A 298 -2.63 1.95 19.68
C GLY A 298 -4.02 1.33 19.76
N VAL A 299 -4.53 0.88 18.60
CA VAL A 299 -5.85 0.25 18.51
C VAL A 299 -5.74 -1.10 17.80
N PHE A 300 -6.66 -2.01 18.14
CA PHE A 300 -6.79 -3.32 17.52
C PHE A 300 -8.27 -3.56 17.20
N PRO A 301 -8.82 -2.90 16.17
CA PRO A 301 -10.20 -3.13 15.78
C PRO A 301 -10.38 -4.59 15.31
N GLU A 302 -11.54 -5.14 15.55
CA GLU A 302 -11.94 -6.43 15.00
C GLU A 302 -12.26 -6.28 13.51
N GLU A 303 -11.21 -6.16 12.71
CA GLU A 303 -11.29 -6.11 11.26
C GLU A 303 -10.90 -7.48 10.71
N SER A 304 -11.80 -8.39 10.53
CA SER A 304 -11.73 -9.71 9.86
C SER A 304 -10.35 -10.20 9.34
N PHE A 305 -9.31 -10.15 10.20
CA PHE A 305 -7.99 -10.69 9.91
C PHE A 305 -7.75 -11.97 10.71
N ASP A 306 -7.21 -12.99 10.03
CA ASP A 306 -6.88 -14.24 10.67
C ASP A 306 -5.76 -14.11 11.72
N ARG A 307 -5.65 -15.13 12.59
CA ARG A 307 -4.66 -15.16 13.67
C ARG A 307 -3.22 -15.13 13.13
N ASP A 308 -2.96 -15.78 11.99
CA ASP A 308 -1.63 -15.84 11.40
C ASP A 308 -1.16 -14.44 10.97
N THR A 309 -2.00 -13.73 10.25
CA THR A 309 -1.76 -12.33 9.86
C THR A 309 -1.51 -11.44 11.07
N ARG A 310 -2.25 -11.65 12.17
CA ARG A 310 -2.16 -10.79 13.36
C ARG A 310 -0.95 -11.09 14.23
N MET A 311 -0.65 -12.37 14.48
CA MET A 311 0.24 -12.80 15.54
C MET A 311 1.58 -13.37 15.07
N LYS A 312 1.76 -13.65 13.79
CA LYS A 312 3.06 -14.03 13.25
C LYS A 312 3.84 -12.82 12.75
N LYS A 313 5.17 -12.94 12.82
CA LYS A 313 6.08 -11.94 12.26
C LYS A 313 6.10 -12.02 10.74
N HIS A 314 5.79 -10.91 10.12
CA HIS A 314 5.74 -10.75 8.68
C HIS A 314 6.38 -9.43 8.27
N PRO A 315 6.84 -9.30 7.02
CA PRO A 315 7.02 -7.98 6.43
C PRO A 315 5.71 -7.19 6.54
N ARG A 316 5.81 -5.89 6.82
CA ARG A 316 4.65 -5.01 7.00
C ARG A 316 4.78 -3.78 6.14
N SER A 317 3.64 -3.35 5.61
CA SER A 317 3.51 -2.04 4.97
C SER A 317 2.46 -1.24 5.71
N ILE A 318 2.75 0.03 5.97
CA ILE A 318 1.96 0.89 6.84
C ILE A 318 1.88 2.27 6.20
N VAL A 319 0.74 2.91 6.32
CA VAL A 319 0.63 4.36 6.13
C VAL A 319 0.23 5.01 7.45
N GLY A 320 0.88 6.11 7.80
CA GLY A 320 0.61 6.83 9.04
C GLY A 320 0.68 8.34 8.89
N TRP A 321 0.16 9.04 9.87
CA TRP A 321 0.11 10.50 9.96
C TRP A 321 0.61 10.96 11.32
N ASP A 322 1.62 11.85 11.36
CA ASP A 322 2.19 12.39 12.61
C ASP A 322 1.58 13.74 13.06
N GLY A 323 0.66 14.27 12.27
CA GLY A 323 0.06 15.59 12.46
C GLY A 323 0.57 16.62 11.46
N THR A 324 1.65 16.34 10.72
CA THR A 324 2.26 17.22 9.73
C THR A 324 2.62 16.50 8.42
N SER A 325 2.98 15.22 8.50
CA SER A 325 3.48 14.43 7.37
C SER A 325 2.84 13.06 7.31
N LEU A 326 2.65 12.57 6.09
CA LEU A 326 2.32 11.18 5.83
C LEU A 326 3.61 10.35 5.78
N TRP A 327 3.57 9.21 6.42
CA TRP A 327 4.62 8.22 6.50
C TRP A 327 4.17 6.94 5.80
N TRP A 328 4.91 6.50 4.82
CA TRP A 328 4.72 5.26 4.09
C TRP A 328 5.86 4.33 4.48
N ILE A 329 5.57 3.33 5.30
CA ILE A 329 6.58 2.53 5.99
C ILE A 329 6.52 1.10 5.50
N VAL A 330 7.69 0.52 5.22
CA VAL A 330 7.84 -0.92 5.01
C VAL A 330 8.84 -1.47 6.01
N VAL A 331 8.43 -2.53 6.68
CA VAL A 331 9.27 -3.35 7.55
C VAL A 331 9.57 -4.63 6.79
N ASP A 332 10.84 -4.94 6.58
CA ASP A 332 11.27 -6.21 6.02
C ASP A 332 10.99 -7.36 6.98
N GLY A 333 10.97 -8.58 6.49
CA GLY A 333 10.73 -9.73 7.35
C GLY A 333 10.90 -11.08 6.68
N ARG A 334 10.78 -12.14 7.47
CA ARG A 334 11.00 -13.53 7.04
C ARG A 334 12.44 -13.83 6.61
N GLU A 335 13.39 -12.98 7.01
CA GLU A 335 14.82 -13.11 6.76
C GLU A 335 15.56 -12.95 8.08
N ASN A 336 15.79 -14.06 8.77
CA ASN A 336 16.28 -14.07 10.16
C ASN A 336 17.63 -13.36 10.36
N SER A 337 18.46 -13.29 9.32
CA SER A 337 19.75 -12.59 9.35
C SER A 337 19.65 -11.10 9.05
N HIS A 338 18.53 -10.65 8.48
CA HIS A 338 18.30 -9.27 8.04
C HIS A 338 17.18 -8.59 8.85
N SER A 339 16.00 -9.18 8.82
CA SER A 339 14.83 -8.70 9.53
C SER A 339 13.82 -9.83 9.78
N ALA A 340 13.44 -9.99 11.03
CA ALA A 340 12.43 -11.00 11.41
C ALA A 340 11.02 -10.60 10.96
N GLY A 341 10.78 -9.30 10.80
CA GLY A 341 9.45 -8.73 10.61
C GLY A 341 8.73 -8.47 11.93
N LEU A 342 7.47 -8.07 11.84
CA LEU A 342 6.66 -7.69 12.99
C LEU A 342 5.32 -8.44 13.02
N THR A 343 4.83 -8.74 14.22
CA THR A 343 3.42 -9.00 14.49
C THR A 343 2.63 -7.69 14.37
N LEU A 344 1.30 -7.73 14.28
CA LEU A 344 0.51 -6.49 14.31
C LEU A 344 0.66 -5.72 15.63
N PRO A 345 0.67 -6.34 16.84
CA PRO A 345 0.98 -5.62 18.09
C PRO A 345 2.33 -4.89 18.06
N GLU A 346 3.38 -5.54 17.57
CA GLU A 346 4.69 -4.89 17.40
C GLU A 346 4.66 -3.77 16.35
N THR A 347 3.84 -3.92 15.30
CA THR A 347 3.64 -2.87 14.29
C THR A 347 2.96 -1.64 14.88
N VAL A 348 1.98 -1.83 15.76
CA VAL A 348 1.34 -0.74 16.54
C VAL A 348 2.38 -0.05 17.41
N ALA A 349 3.20 -0.81 18.15
CA ALA A 349 4.25 -0.24 18.99
C ALA A 349 5.27 0.58 18.18
N LEU A 350 5.67 0.11 16.99
CA LEU A 350 6.51 0.86 16.08
C LEU A 350 5.83 2.18 15.65
N ALA A 351 4.59 2.12 15.19
CA ALA A 351 3.85 3.30 14.74
C ALA A 351 3.70 4.36 15.85
N MET A 352 3.37 3.93 17.08
CA MET A 352 3.30 4.83 18.23
C MET A 352 4.65 5.45 18.58
N SER A 353 5.72 4.67 18.52
CA SER A 353 7.08 5.14 18.84
C SER A 353 7.61 6.18 17.84
N LEU A 354 7.08 6.18 16.61
CA LEU A 354 7.33 7.20 15.59
C LEU A 354 6.51 8.48 15.80
N GLY A 355 5.65 8.52 16.81
CA GLY A 355 4.78 9.65 17.09
C GLY A 355 3.61 9.77 16.13
N LEU A 356 3.26 8.68 15.44
CA LEU A 356 2.11 8.70 14.54
C LEU A 356 0.81 8.87 15.34
N LYS A 357 -0.01 9.81 14.89
CA LYS A 357 -1.34 10.05 15.45
C LYS A 357 -2.38 9.12 14.85
N GLU A 358 -2.18 8.76 13.60
CA GLU A 358 -3.01 7.83 12.85
C GLU A 358 -2.12 6.85 12.12
N ALA A 359 -2.53 5.57 12.05
CA ALA A 359 -1.82 4.59 11.23
C ALA A 359 -2.76 3.47 10.77
N LEU A 360 -2.52 3.00 9.54
CA LEU A 360 -3.27 1.94 8.87
C LEU A 360 -2.28 0.94 8.27
N ASN A 361 -2.54 -0.35 8.48
CA ASN A 361 -1.78 -1.41 7.82
C ASN A 361 -2.23 -1.54 6.35
N LEU A 362 -1.25 -1.71 5.47
CA LEU A 362 -1.43 -2.02 4.04
C LEU A 362 -1.18 -3.51 3.78
N ASP A 363 -1.17 -3.93 2.51
CA ASP A 363 -0.79 -5.31 2.18
C ASP A 363 0.68 -5.55 2.55
N GLY A 364 0.90 -6.61 3.29
CA GLY A 364 2.19 -6.98 3.84
C GLY A 364 2.81 -8.21 3.19
N GLY A 365 3.67 -8.87 3.93
CA GLY A 365 4.31 -10.11 3.48
C GLY A 365 5.14 -9.92 2.22
N GLY A 366 4.90 -10.75 1.21
CA GLY A 366 5.63 -10.68 -0.06
C GLY A 366 5.40 -9.42 -0.88
N SER A 367 4.36 -8.65 -0.57
CA SER A 367 4.03 -7.40 -1.28
C SER A 367 4.83 -6.21 -0.78
N SER A 368 5.35 -6.28 0.46
CA SER A 368 6.07 -5.18 1.10
C SER A 368 7.32 -4.79 0.34
N ALA A 369 7.33 -3.58 -0.21
CA ALA A 369 8.47 -3.06 -0.95
C ALA A 369 8.46 -1.52 -0.99
N ILE A 370 9.64 -0.90 -0.98
CA ILE A 370 9.87 0.52 -1.26
C ILE A 370 10.84 0.66 -2.43
N TRP A 371 10.43 1.45 -3.42
CA TRP A 371 11.23 1.95 -4.52
C TRP A 371 11.70 3.37 -4.24
N TRP A 372 12.96 3.65 -4.51
CA TRP A 372 13.54 4.98 -4.37
C TRP A 372 14.63 5.21 -5.40
N GLN A 373 14.46 6.23 -6.25
CA GLN A 373 15.47 6.74 -7.19
C GLN A 373 16.22 5.64 -7.95
N GLY A 374 15.48 4.76 -8.62
CA GLY A 374 16.03 3.74 -9.49
C GLY A 374 16.27 2.38 -8.86
N ARG A 375 15.92 2.16 -7.57
CA ARG A 375 16.18 0.89 -6.88
C ARG A 375 15.19 0.55 -5.77
N LEU A 376 15.13 -0.72 -5.42
CA LEU A 376 14.49 -1.16 -4.18
C LEU A 376 15.36 -0.83 -2.97
N VAL A 377 14.73 -0.30 -1.92
CA VAL A 377 15.36 -0.02 -0.63
C VAL A 377 15.18 -1.18 0.34
N THR A 378 14.07 -1.85 0.24
CA THR A 378 13.65 -2.97 1.09
C THR A 378 14.02 -4.30 0.44
N LEU A 379 14.17 -5.35 1.26
CA LEU A 379 14.46 -6.71 0.80
C LEU A 379 13.18 -7.56 0.83
N PRO A 380 12.53 -7.79 -0.31
CA PRO A 380 11.40 -8.71 -0.38
C PRO A 380 11.80 -10.13 0.06
N PRO A 381 10.90 -10.89 0.69
CA PRO A 381 11.19 -12.25 1.13
C PRO A 381 11.75 -13.13 0.03
N GLY A 382 12.88 -13.77 0.30
CA GLY A 382 13.61 -14.60 -0.67
C GLY A 382 14.24 -13.80 -1.81
N GLY A 383 14.43 -12.49 -1.66
CA GLY A 383 15.05 -11.61 -2.65
C GLY A 383 14.21 -11.39 -3.92
N LYS A 384 12.92 -11.72 -3.90
CA LYS A 384 12.04 -11.62 -5.07
C LYS A 384 10.83 -10.74 -4.81
N GLU A 385 10.69 -9.70 -5.62
CA GLU A 385 9.46 -8.90 -5.61
C GLU A 385 8.25 -9.74 -6.01
N ARG A 386 7.16 -9.57 -5.27
CA ARG A 386 5.84 -10.09 -5.67
C ARG A 386 5.26 -9.17 -6.73
N PRO A 387 4.75 -9.69 -7.86
CA PRO A 387 3.97 -8.89 -8.79
C PRO A 387 2.67 -8.38 -8.14
N LEU A 388 2.43 -7.08 -8.27
CA LEU A 388 1.32 -6.32 -7.69
C LEU A 388 0.36 -5.88 -8.80
N PRO A 389 -0.95 -5.74 -8.53
CA PRO A 389 -1.88 -5.17 -9.49
C PRO A 389 -1.70 -3.65 -9.65
N TYR A 390 -1.22 -2.98 -8.60
CA TYR A 390 -0.97 -1.54 -8.60
C TYR A 390 0.05 -1.16 -7.52
N ALA A 391 0.64 0.01 -7.68
CA ALA A 391 1.55 0.65 -6.74
C ALA A 391 1.12 2.09 -6.42
N ILE A 392 1.60 2.60 -5.31
CA ILE A 392 1.45 3.99 -4.86
C ILE A 392 2.77 4.68 -5.15
N LEU A 393 2.76 5.68 -6.03
CA LEU A 393 3.97 6.32 -6.56
C LEU A 393 4.01 7.81 -6.24
N PHE A 394 5.23 8.36 -6.24
CA PHE A 394 5.53 9.76 -5.98
C PHE A 394 6.55 10.27 -7.01
N GLY A 395 6.42 11.57 -7.40
CA GLY A 395 7.35 12.19 -8.33
C GLY A 395 7.33 11.54 -9.71
N THR A 396 6.16 11.21 -10.22
CA THR A 396 5.99 10.74 -11.60
C THR A 396 6.05 11.91 -12.56
N ASP A 397 6.63 11.73 -13.75
CA ASP A 397 6.56 12.73 -14.80
C ASP A 397 5.11 13.03 -15.14
N SER A 398 4.74 14.32 -15.10
CA SER A 398 3.38 14.78 -15.42
C SER A 398 2.96 14.47 -16.88
N ASN A 399 3.91 14.15 -17.75
CA ASN A 399 3.70 13.79 -19.14
C ASN A 399 3.46 12.29 -19.39
N ALA A 400 3.59 11.42 -18.39
CA ALA A 400 3.28 9.99 -18.52
C ALA A 400 1.79 9.67 -18.33
N LEU A 401 0.95 10.69 -18.41
CA LEU A 401 -0.51 10.65 -18.23
C LEU A 401 -1.22 10.82 -19.57
N GLY A 402 -0.85 9.99 -20.56
CA GLY A 402 -1.60 9.86 -21.81
C GLY A 402 -2.69 8.82 -21.68
#